data_2ec83ed05d5f5c33bc0772d81e9a7932
#
_entry.id   2ec83ed05d5f5c33bc0772d81e9a7932
#
_cell.length_a   1.000
_cell.length_b   1.000
_cell.length_c   1.000
_cell.angle_alpha   90.00
_cell.angle_beta   90.00
_cell.angle_gamma   90.00
#
_symmetry.space_group_name_H-M   'P 1'
#
loop_
_entity.id
_entity.type
_entity.pdbx_description
1 polymer ?
#
loop_
_entity_poly.entity_id
_entity_poly.type
_entity_poly.pdbx_seq_one_letter_code
_entity_poly.pdbx_strand_id
1 'polypeptide(L)'
;HSNGRVLKAVQIADDQRNDLALLKTSTTPKQVFALSTESSFPLQEIIVAGYPFGNNVSSTLKFTQGIVSSIAGLGNDYSQIQIDAALQGGNSGGPIIDDFGNVVGVAVAKLDAKYMFEEFGIIPENTNFGIKSSVVTSIMDSNGVDSPPANKSAISKSQLSKMITEG
;
A
#
# COMPACT_ATOMS: atom_id res chain seq x y z
N HIS A 1 11.77 11.34 0.69
CA HIS A 1 11.41 11.79 -0.67
C HIS A 1 12.30 11.10 -1.69
N SER A 2 11.76 10.78 -2.87
CA SER A 2 12.47 10.05 -3.93
C SER A 2 13.80 10.71 -4.35
N ASN A 3 13.94 12.01 -4.18
CA ASN A 3 15.16 12.77 -4.48
C ASN A 3 16.15 12.90 -3.28
N GLY A 4 15.98 12.12 -2.23
CA GLY A 4 16.83 12.15 -1.02
C GLY A 4 16.58 13.32 -0.06
N ARG A 5 15.61 14.20 -0.33
CA ARG A 5 15.28 15.30 0.60
C ARG A 5 14.55 14.76 1.83
N VAL A 6 14.98 15.19 3.00
CA VAL A 6 14.29 14.93 4.27
C VAL A 6 13.33 16.08 4.54
N LEU A 7 12.06 15.76 4.75
CA LEU A 7 11.02 16.72 5.12
C LEU A 7 10.56 16.47 6.54
N LYS A 8 10.25 17.54 7.24
CA LYS A 8 9.54 17.43 8.52
C LYS A 8 8.08 17.09 8.22
N ALA A 9 7.57 16.11 8.94
CA ALA A 9 6.16 15.73 8.91
C ALA A 9 5.60 15.84 10.33
N VAL A 10 4.32 16.23 10.41
CA VAL A 10 3.56 16.26 11.66
C VAL A 10 2.47 15.22 11.54
N GLN A 11 2.38 14.31 12.50
CA GLN A 11 1.28 13.37 12.59
C GLN A 11 0.03 14.14 13.03
N ILE A 12 -1.03 14.07 12.22
CA ILE A 12 -2.31 14.72 12.49
C ILE A 12 -3.38 13.75 12.95
N ALA A 13 -3.24 12.47 12.62
CA ALA A 13 -4.07 11.38 13.11
C ALA A 13 -3.32 10.06 13.05
N ASP A 14 -3.76 9.08 13.85
CA ASP A 14 -3.34 7.70 13.78
C ASP A 14 -4.52 6.74 14.01
N ASP A 15 -4.40 5.56 13.44
CA ASP A 15 -5.27 4.41 13.68
C ASP A 15 -4.40 3.24 14.13
N GLN A 16 -4.26 3.09 15.44
CA GLN A 16 -3.42 2.05 16.04
C GLN A 16 -3.92 0.63 15.72
N ARG A 17 -5.23 0.47 15.48
CA ARG A 17 -5.80 -0.84 15.15
C ARG A 17 -5.35 -1.32 13.77
N ASN A 18 -5.29 -0.40 12.81
CA ASN A 18 -4.95 -0.70 11.42
C ASN A 18 -3.50 -0.31 11.08
N ASP A 19 -2.69 0.11 12.08
CA ASP A 19 -1.30 0.54 11.89
C ASP A 19 -1.15 1.63 10.81
N LEU A 20 -2.04 2.63 10.84
CA LEU A 20 -2.04 3.75 9.91
C LEU A 20 -1.75 5.06 10.64
N ALA A 21 -1.03 5.97 9.98
CA ALA A 21 -0.85 7.34 10.43
C ALA A 21 -1.07 8.32 9.27
N LEU A 22 -1.79 9.41 9.55
CA LEU A 22 -1.95 10.52 8.63
C LEU A 22 -0.93 11.61 8.95
N LEU A 23 -0.05 11.90 7.99
CA LEU A 23 1.05 12.83 8.16
C LEU A 23 0.84 14.07 7.28
N LYS A 24 1.12 15.25 7.85
CA LYS A 24 1.12 16.52 7.13
C LYS A 24 2.55 17.00 6.93
N THR A 25 2.87 17.42 5.71
CA THR A 25 4.15 18.05 5.35
C THR A 25 3.91 19.46 4.83
N SER A 26 4.97 20.28 4.79
CA SER A 26 4.93 21.63 4.22
C SER A 26 5.13 21.64 2.70
N THR A 27 5.31 20.47 2.07
CA THR A 27 5.59 20.35 0.63
C THR A 27 4.33 19.98 -0.13
N THR A 28 4.06 20.66 -1.22
CA THR A 28 3.03 20.25 -2.17
C THR A 28 3.64 19.22 -3.13
N PRO A 29 3.14 17.99 -3.19
CA PRO A 29 3.62 17.00 -4.15
C PRO A 29 3.26 17.41 -5.57
N LYS A 30 4.07 17.01 -6.54
CA LYS A 30 3.78 17.25 -7.98
C LYS A 30 2.63 16.36 -8.45
N GLN A 31 2.51 15.20 -7.87
CA GLN A 31 1.50 14.20 -8.20
C GLN A 31 1.06 13.49 -6.93
N VAL A 32 -0.20 13.16 -6.87
CA VAL A 32 -0.82 12.37 -5.79
C VAL A 32 -1.64 11.26 -6.40
N PHE A 33 -1.72 10.13 -5.68
CA PHE A 33 -2.59 9.03 -6.07
C PHE A 33 -3.99 9.26 -5.53
N ALA A 34 -4.99 8.92 -6.33
CA ALA A 34 -6.35 8.81 -5.86
C ALA A 34 -6.54 7.50 -5.07
N LEU A 35 -7.40 7.51 -4.08
CA LEU A 35 -7.89 6.28 -3.46
C LEU A 35 -8.99 5.67 -4.34
N SER A 36 -8.98 4.34 -4.47
CA SER A 36 -10.06 3.62 -5.11
C SER A 36 -11.37 3.80 -4.32
N THR A 37 -12.43 4.15 -5.00
CA THR A 37 -13.80 4.19 -4.45
C THR A 37 -14.52 2.85 -4.58
N GLU A 38 -13.97 1.95 -5.40
CA GLU A 38 -14.52 0.62 -5.62
C GLU A 38 -13.93 -0.38 -4.62
N SER A 39 -14.74 -1.35 -4.23
CA SER A 39 -14.26 -2.45 -3.39
C SER A 39 -13.35 -3.37 -4.18
N SER A 40 -12.24 -3.77 -3.57
CA SER A 40 -11.37 -4.81 -4.14
C SER A 40 -12.13 -6.13 -4.28
N PHE A 41 -11.75 -6.92 -5.28
CA PHE A 41 -12.33 -8.23 -5.56
C PHE A 41 -11.23 -9.28 -5.83
N PRO A 42 -11.49 -10.55 -5.56
CA PRO A 42 -10.53 -11.62 -5.84
C PRO A 42 -10.14 -11.66 -7.32
N LEU A 43 -8.87 -11.95 -7.60
CA LEU A 43 -8.22 -11.93 -8.91
C LEU A 43 -8.00 -10.53 -9.51
N GLN A 44 -8.34 -9.45 -8.80
CA GLN A 44 -7.99 -8.10 -9.23
C GLN A 44 -6.47 -7.97 -9.33
N GLU A 45 -5.95 -7.59 -10.49
CA GLU A 45 -4.52 -7.30 -10.68
C GLU A 45 -4.10 -6.08 -9.86
N ILE A 46 -2.94 -6.19 -9.21
CA ILE A 46 -2.37 -5.11 -8.40
C ILE A 46 -0.86 -5.02 -8.58
N ILE A 47 -0.34 -3.82 -8.32
CA ILE A 47 1.09 -3.54 -8.26
C ILE A 47 1.39 -2.91 -6.90
N VAL A 48 2.46 -3.37 -6.27
CA VAL A 48 3.00 -2.76 -5.06
C VAL A 48 4.31 -2.06 -5.40
N ALA A 49 4.47 -0.83 -4.93
CA ALA A 49 5.67 -0.04 -5.09
C ALA A 49 6.32 0.24 -3.73
N GLY A 50 7.64 0.13 -3.65
CA GLY A 50 8.36 0.37 -2.41
C GLY A 50 9.89 0.33 -2.55
N TYR A 51 10.56 0.49 -1.42
CA TYR A 51 12.04 0.46 -1.32
C TYR A 51 12.45 -0.72 -0.42
N PRO A 52 12.31 -1.98 -0.89
CA PRO A 52 12.67 -3.14 -0.09
C PRO A 52 14.15 -3.13 0.27
N PHE A 53 14.44 -3.54 1.50
CA PHE A 53 15.80 -3.62 2.07
C PHE A 53 16.51 -2.28 2.26
N GLY A 54 15.85 -1.13 2.03
CA GLY A 54 16.42 0.20 2.21
C GLY A 54 17.72 0.40 1.41
N ASN A 55 18.57 1.29 1.87
CA ASN A 55 19.83 1.63 1.20
C ASN A 55 20.90 0.50 1.22
N ASN A 56 20.71 -0.54 2.02
CA ASN A 56 21.69 -1.62 2.18
C ASN A 56 21.78 -2.54 0.96
N VAL A 57 20.69 -2.67 0.19
CA VAL A 57 20.63 -3.52 -1.00
C VAL A 57 20.48 -2.68 -2.26
N SER A 58 19.56 -1.73 -2.27
CA SER A 58 19.31 -0.84 -3.41
C SER A 58 18.41 0.31 -3.03
N SER A 59 18.84 1.53 -3.34
CA SER A 59 18.05 2.76 -3.14
C SER A 59 17.02 3.00 -4.25
N THR A 60 16.91 2.11 -5.23
CA THR A 60 15.94 2.25 -6.32
C THR A 60 14.57 1.73 -5.93
N LEU A 61 13.52 2.42 -6.36
CA LEU A 61 12.14 1.99 -6.25
C LEU A 61 11.95 0.64 -6.97
N LYS A 62 11.26 -0.29 -6.33
CA LYS A 62 10.96 -1.61 -6.89
C LYS A 62 9.45 -1.80 -6.98
N PHE A 63 9.07 -2.59 -7.96
CA PHE A 63 7.68 -2.96 -8.22
C PHE A 63 7.53 -4.47 -8.10
N THR A 64 6.49 -4.90 -7.42
CA THR A 64 6.02 -6.28 -7.45
C THR A 64 4.58 -6.30 -7.95
N GLN A 65 4.25 -7.30 -8.75
CA GLN A 65 2.91 -7.49 -9.30
C GLN A 65 2.31 -8.76 -8.72
N GLY A 66 1.01 -8.76 -8.55
CA GLY A 66 0.23 -9.90 -8.11
C GLY A 66 -1.26 -9.62 -8.24
N ILE A 67 -2.05 -10.35 -7.48
CA ILE A 67 -3.50 -10.23 -7.42
C ILE A 67 -3.98 -10.09 -5.98
N VAL A 68 -5.20 -9.62 -5.83
CA VAL A 68 -5.95 -9.76 -4.58
C VAL A 68 -6.38 -11.22 -4.46
N SER A 69 -5.85 -11.94 -3.47
CA SER A 69 -6.16 -13.35 -3.21
C SER A 69 -7.42 -13.51 -2.35
N SER A 70 -7.68 -12.55 -1.45
CA SER A 70 -8.87 -12.53 -0.58
C SER A 70 -9.24 -11.11 -0.19
N ILE A 71 -10.54 -10.89 0.02
CA ILE A 71 -11.08 -9.61 0.51
C ILE A 71 -11.09 -9.51 2.03
N ALA A 72 -10.51 -10.46 2.73
CA ALA A 72 -10.29 -10.44 4.17
C ALA A 72 -8.84 -10.81 4.47
N GLY A 73 -8.29 -10.23 5.52
CA GLY A 73 -6.95 -10.51 6.02
C GLY A 73 -6.90 -11.62 7.03
N LEU A 74 -5.84 -11.63 7.84
CA LEU A 74 -5.62 -12.63 8.88
C LEU A 74 -6.79 -12.64 9.88
N GLY A 75 -7.25 -13.84 10.25
CA GLY A 75 -8.34 -13.99 11.21
C GLY A 75 -9.70 -13.45 10.71
N ASN A 76 -9.91 -13.37 9.41
CA ASN A 76 -11.07 -12.75 8.77
C ASN A 76 -11.19 -11.24 9.05
N ASP A 77 -10.08 -10.55 9.17
CA ASP A 77 -10.08 -9.09 9.30
C ASP A 77 -10.52 -8.43 7.99
N TYR A 78 -11.73 -7.89 7.98
CA TYR A 78 -12.32 -7.23 6.81
C TYR A 78 -11.79 -5.81 6.57
N SER A 79 -10.95 -5.26 7.44
CA SER A 79 -10.21 -4.02 7.18
C SER A 79 -9.05 -4.24 6.20
N GLN A 80 -8.71 -5.50 5.92
CA GLN A 80 -7.57 -5.92 5.12
C GLN A 80 -7.98 -6.64 3.84
N ILE A 81 -7.05 -6.67 2.88
CA ILE A 81 -7.03 -7.59 1.75
C ILE A 81 -5.80 -8.47 1.85
N GLN A 82 -5.91 -9.72 1.39
CA GLN A 82 -4.77 -10.59 1.17
C GLN A 82 -4.32 -10.47 -0.28
N ILE A 83 -3.02 -10.42 -0.51
CA ILE A 83 -2.40 -10.33 -1.83
C ILE A 83 -1.28 -11.37 -1.97
N ASP A 84 -0.99 -11.80 -3.18
CA ASP A 84 0.13 -12.68 -3.50
C ASP A 84 1.37 -11.95 -4.02
N ALA A 85 1.26 -10.64 -4.29
CA ALA A 85 2.41 -9.82 -4.65
C ALA A 85 3.48 -9.90 -3.56
N ALA A 86 4.73 -10.14 -3.96
CA ALA A 86 5.84 -10.27 -3.03
C ALA A 86 6.07 -8.97 -2.24
N LEU A 87 6.03 -9.06 -0.92
CA LEU A 87 6.40 -7.98 -0.01
C LEU A 87 7.69 -8.33 0.73
N GLN A 88 8.51 -7.33 0.94
CA GLN A 88 9.72 -7.41 1.75
C GLN A 88 9.76 -6.23 2.73
N GLY A 89 10.58 -6.35 3.77
CA GLY A 89 10.81 -5.22 4.68
C GLY A 89 11.21 -3.95 3.91
N GLY A 90 10.47 -2.86 4.12
CA GLY A 90 10.60 -1.60 3.37
C GLY A 90 9.49 -1.35 2.33
N ASN A 91 8.62 -2.33 2.07
CA ASN A 91 7.40 -2.12 1.28
C ASN A 91 6.20 -1.71 2.14
N SER A 92 6.24 -1.99 3.45
CA SER A 92 5.18 -1.59 4.39
C SER A 92 4.98 -0.08 4.38
N GLY A 93 3.73 0.36 4.35
CA GLY A 93 3.33 1.75 4.15
C GLY A 93 3.29 2.18 2.68
N GLY A 94 3.78 1.34 1.75
CA GLY A 94 3.71 1.60 0.32
C GLY A 94 2.32 1.35 -0.27
N PRO A 95 2.01 1.96 -1.43
CA PRO A 95 0.72 1.80 -2.06
C PRO A 95 0.57 0.44 -2.75
N ILE A 96 -0.63 -0.12 -2.65
CA ILE A 96 -1.14 -1.20 -3.50
C ILE A 96 -2.05 -0.55 -4.54
N ILE A 97 -1.71 -0.67 -5.81
CA ILE A 97 -2.29 0.13 -6.90
C ILE A 97 -2.95 -0.80 -7.92
N ASP A 98 -4.13 -0.43 -8.40
CA ASP A 98 -4.86 -1.13 -9.46
C ASP A 98 -4.43 -0.69 -10.88
N ASP A 99 -5.02 -1.31 -11.91
CA ASP A 99 -4.77 -1.00 -13.31
C ASP A 99 -5.24 0.40 -13.75
N PHE A 100 -6.02 1.08 -12.92
CA PHE A 100 -6.45 2.46 -13.15
C PHE A 100 -5.49 3.47 -12.52
N GLY A 101 -4.49 3.01 -11.75
CA GLY A 101 -3.58 3.88 -11.01
C GLY A 101 -4.19 4.42 -9.71
N ASN A 102 -5.25 3.79 -9.19
CA ASN A 102 -5.81 4.14 -7.90
C ASN A 102 -5.20 3.26 -6.80
N VAL A 103 -5.05 3.80 -5.62
CA VAL A 103 -4.63 3.04 -4.44
C VAL A 103 -5.83 2.25 -3.91
N VAL A 104 -5.73 0.93 -3.96
CA VAL A 104 -6.72 -0.01 -3.43
C VAL A 104 -6.40 -0.42 -1.99
N GLY A 105 -5.18 -0.17 -1.54
CA GLY A 105 -4.76 -0.44 -0.17
C GLY A 105 -3.35 0.07 0.13
N VAL A 106 -2.98 -0.03 1.39
CA VAL A 106 -1.63 0.27 1.90
C VAL A 106 -1.00 -1.04 2.36
N ALA A 107 0.16 -1.37 1.82
CA ALA A 107 0.88 -2.60 2.16
C ALA A 107 1.25 -2.62 3.65
N VAL A 108 0.95 -3.71 4.33
CA VAL A 108 1.38 -3.97 5.70
C VAL A 108 2.37 -5.12 5.73
N ALA A 109 3.04 -5.26 6.87
CA ALA A 109 4.06 -6.27 7.03
C ALA A 109 3.55 -7.68 6.69
N LYS A 110 4.43 -8.46 6.11
CA LYS A 110 4.31 -9.90 5.90
C LYS A 110 4.01 -10.61 7.22
N LEU A 111 3.26 -11.73 7.14
CA LEU A 111 3.18 -12.68 8.25
C LEU A 111 4.59 -13.05 8.74
N ASP A 112 4.78 -13.05 10.05
CA ASP A 112 6.02 -13.55 10.62
C ASP A 112 6.13 -15.06 10.35
N ALA A 113 6.96 -15.42 9.39
CA ALA A 113 7.15 -16.81 8.97
C ALA A 113 7.68 -17.69 10.13
N LYS A 114 8.49 -17.10 11.01
CA LYS A 114 9.00 -17.81 12.18
C LYS A 114 7.87 -18.12 13.16
N TYR A 115 7.05 -17.13 13.50
CA TYR A 115 5.87 -17.32 14.36
C TYR A 115 4.91 -18.35 13.75
N MET A 116 4.61 -18.24 12.46
CA MET A 116 3.72 -19.18 11.77
C MET A 116 4.27 -20.62 11.78
N PHE A 117 5.58 -20.76 11.62
CA PHE A 117 6.22 -22.08 11.69
C PHE A 117 6.22 -22.67 13.11
N GLU A 118 6.54 -21.84 14.12
CA GLU A 118 6.60 -22.29 15.52
C GLU A 118 5.21 -22.66 16.07
N GLU A 119 4.16 -21.89 15.72
CA GLU A 119 2.82 -22.10 16.27
C GLU A 119 1.97 -23.07 15.45
N PHE A 120 2.14 -23.08 14.12
CA PHE A 120 1.26 -23.82 13.21
C PHE A 120 1.99 -24.83 12.31
N GLY A 121 3.31 -24.88 12.34
CA GLY A 121 4.11 -25.74 11.46
C GLY A 121 4.02 -25.36 9.97
N ILE A 122 3.61 -24.14 9.66
CA ILE A 122 3.37 -23.65 8.29
C ILE A 122 4.35 -22.54 7.97
N ILE A 123 4.98 -22.60 6.80
CA ILE A 123 5.73 -21.48 6.21
C ILE A 123 4.81 -20.82 5.18
N PRO A 124 4.27 -19.62 5.46
CA PRO A 124 3.40 -18.95 4.51
C PRO A 124 4.21 -18.44 3.32
N GLU A 125 3.85 -18.89 2.12
CA GLU A 125 4.37 -18.38 0.87
C GLU A 125 3.34 -17.46 0.21
N ASN A 126 3.78 -16.34 -0.36
CA ASN A 126 2.94 -15.40 -1.09
C ASN A 126 1.66 -14.97 -0.35
N THR A 127 1.74 -14.92 0.98
CA THR A 127 0.64 -14.49 1.85
C THR A 127 1.02 -13.16 2.48
N ASN A 128 0.56 -12.10 1.87
CA ASN A 128 0.84 -10.73 2.27
C ASN A 128 -0.48 -9.98 2.41
N PHE A 129 -0.47 -8.84 3.10
CA PHE A 129 -1.69 -8.10 3.42
C PHE A 129 -1.56 -6.61 3.09
N GLY A 130 -2.70 -5.98 2.89
CA GLY A 130 -2.83 -4.53 2.78
C GLY A 130 -4.07 -4.03 3.48
N ILE A 131 -4.00 -2.87 4.10
CA ILE A 131 -5.16 -2.16 4.63
C ILE A 131 -5.93 -1.58 3.46
N LYS A 132 -7.23 -1.81 3.41
CA LYS A 132 -8.11 -1.35 2.32
C LYS A 132 -8.13 0.18 2.18
N SER A 133 -8.27 0.66 0.96
CA SER A 133 -8.48 2.10 0.68
C SER A 133 -9.65 2.70 1.46
N SER A 134 -10.72 1.94 1.69
CA SER A 134 -11.89 2.40 2.48
C SER A 134 -11.53 2.76 3.92
N VAL A 135 -10.59 2.05 4.54
CA VAL A 135 -10.09 2.39 5.89
C VAL A 135 -9.25 3.66 5.83
N VAL A 136 -8.40 3.79 4.80
CA VAL A 136 -7.61 5.01 4.58
C VAL A 136 -8.51 6.22 4.33
N THR A 137 -9.55 6.06 3.51
CA THR A 137 -10.57 7.11 3.29
C THR A 137 -11.22 7.53 4.59
N SER A 138 -11.59 6.58 5.45
CA SER A 138 -12.25 6.89 6.73
C SER A 138 -11.38 7.74 7.66
N ILE A 139 -10.08 7.46 7.76
CA ILE A 139 -9.18 8.30 8.58
C ILE A 139 -8.96 9.67 7.94
N MET A 140 -8.90 9.77 6.60
CA MET A 140 -8.77 11.05 5.89
C MET A 140 -10.02 11.91 6.08
N ASP A 141 -11.20 11.37 5.82
CA ASP A 141 -12.49 12.08 5.95
C ASP A 141 -12.72 12.59 7.36
N SER A 142 -12.40 11.78 8.37
CA SER A 142 -12.51 12.14 9.79
C SER A 142 -11.61 13.32 10.17
N ASN A 143 -10.60 13.62 9.36
CA ASN A 143 -9.64 14.71 9.55
C ASN A 143 -9.77 15.82 8.50
N GLY A 144 -10.84 15.82 7.69
CA GLY A 144 -11.10 16.84 6.68
C GLY A 144 -10.09 16.86 5.54
N VAL A 145 -9.55 15.69 5.18
CA VAL A 145 -8.59 15.54 4.08
C VAL A 145 -9.25 14.78 2.95
N ASP A 146 -9.35 15.42 1.79
CA ASP A 146 -9.95 14.85 0.59
C ASP A 146 -8.93 14.06 -0.24
N SER A 147 -9.38 12.95 -0.83
CA SER A 147 -8.66 12.26 -1.91
C SER A 147 -8.98 12.90 -3.25
N PRO A 148 -8.03 12.95 -4.21
CA PRO A 148 -8.37 13.24 -5.59
C PRO A 148 -9.43 12.28 -6.13
N PRO A 149 -10.22 12.69 -7.14
CA PRO A 149 -11.18 11.80 -7.79
C PRO A 149 -10.49 10.55 -8.35
N ALA A 150 -11.07 9.37 -8.11
CA ALA A 150 -10.54 8.12 -8.63
C ALA A 150 -10.55 8.11 -10.17
N ASN A 151 -9.49 7.55 -10.74
CA ASN A 151 -9.39 7.35 -12.19
C ASN A 151 -10.39 6.27 -12.61
N LYS A 152 -11.01 6.46 -13.77
CA LYS A 152 -12.04 5.58 -14.31
C LYS A 152 -11.59 4.82 -15.57
N SER A 153 -10.39 5.06 -16.03
CA SER A 153 -9.82 4.43 -17.21
C SER A 153 -8.51 3.74 -16.88
N ALA A 154 -8.35 2.53 -17.38
CA ALA A 154 -7.10 1.79 -17.21
C ALA A 154 -5.93 2.54 -17.87
N ILE A 155 -4.78 2.50 -17.24
CA ILE A 155 -3.55 3.09 -17.73
C ILE A 155 -2.52 2.00 -18.04
N SER A 156 -1.62 2.26 -18.99
CA SER A 156 -0.57 1.31 -19.31
C SER A 156 0.43 1.17 -18.15
N LYS A 157 1.07 0.00 -18.05
CA LYS A 157 2.13 -0.22 -17.04
C LYS A 157 3.27 0.79 -17.17
N SER A 158 3.56 1.26 -18.38
CA SER A 158 4.56 2.32 -18.63
C SER A 158 4.11 3.67 -18.04
N GLN A 159 2.85 4.03 -18.20
CA GLN A 159 2.29 5.24 -17.59
C GLN A 159 2.26 5.14 -16.08
N LEU A 160 1.83 3.99 -15.54
CA LEU A 160 1.82 3.74 -14.10
C LEU A 160 3.23 3.83 -13.50
N SER A 161 4.23 3.21 -14.13
CA SER A 161 5.62 3.29 -13.70
C SER A 161 6.11 4.74 -13.63
N LYS A 162 5.86 5.55 -14.65
CA LYS A 162 6.21 6.99 -14.65
C LYS A 162 5.52 7.75 -13.52
N MET A 163 4.22 7.49 -13.34
CA MET A 163 3.41 8.13 -12.30
C MET A 163 3.99 7.89 -10.90
N ILE A 164 4.47 6.68 -10.64
CA ILE A 164 5.03 6.30 -9.34
C ILE A 164 6.47 6.83 -9.17
N THR A 165 7.28 6.87 -10.24
CA THR A 165 8.69 7.27 -10.15
C THR A 165 8.90 8.78 -10.17
N GLU A 166 8.01 9.54 -10.78
CA GLU A 166 8.12 10.99 -10.97
C GLU A 166 7.32 11.80 -9.92
N GLY A 167 6.43 11.15 -9.17
CA GLY A 167 5.67 11.71 -8.03
C GLY A 167 6.49 11.66 -6.75
#